data_99ed94bead2ade9eda99a6094ac05f91
#
_entry.id   99ed94bead2ade9eda99a6094ac05f91
#
_cell.length_a   1.000
_cell.length_b   1.000
_cell.length_c   1.000
_cell.angle_alpha   90.00
_cell.angle_beta   90.00
_cell.angle_gamma   90.00
#
_symmetry.space_group_name_H-M   'P 1'
#
loop_
_entity.id
_entity.type
_entity.pdbx_description
1 polymer ?
#
loop_
_entity_poly.entity_id
_entity_poly.type
_entity_poly.pdbx_seq_one_letter_code
_entity_poly.pdbx_strand_id
1 'polypeptide(L)'
;MDINSIRKRLNQLQTTNNRTSNLWKPQPGKQVIRVLPYKHNKDNPFIELFFHFGLNNKTYLSPISFGRPDPIEEFAQKLKTSGNREEYQMARKLEAKMRTFAPVIVRGEEAQGVRFWGFGKTVYQELLSVIADPDYGDITDAVSGRDVSVEFITAEESGASFPKTSIRVRPNQNPIVEDKAQLEALLENQKDITELYQELSYEELTDVLNTWLNPDDASTDEKTETEVSSVVAESAKVEDASAAFDELFNK
;
A
#
# COMPACT_ATOMS: atom_id res chain seq x y z
N MET A 1 -5.62 -29.32 19.95
CA MET A 1 -6.05 -28.36 18.91
C MET A 1 -5.94 -26.98 19.52
N ASP A 2 -5.13 -26.08 18.95
CA ASP A 2 -4.99 -24.70 19.45
C ASP A 2 -6.03 -23.80 18.79
N ILE A 3 -7.05 -23.41 19.56
CA ILE A 3 -8.15 -22.58 19.09
C ILE A 3 -7.66 -21.15 18.73
N ASN A 4 -6.59 -20.67 19.37
CA ASN A 4 -6.06 -19.33 19.11
C ASN A 4 -5.35 -19.27 17.74
N SER A 5 -4.62 -20.30 17.36
CA SER A 5 -4.02 -20.39 16.05
C SER A 5 -5.05 -20.49 14.93
N ILE A 6 -6.15 -21.22 15.17
CA ILE A 6 -7.28 -21.30 14.22
C ILE A 6 -7.99 -19.95 14.08
N ARG A 7 -8.24 -19.22 15.18
CA ARG A 7 -8.81 -17.87 15.14
C ARG A 7 -7.90 -16.89 14.42
N LYS A 8 -6.60 -16.93 14.69
CA LYS A 8 -5.60 -16.10 13.99
C LYS A 8 -5.64 -16.36 12.48
N ARG A 9 -5.72 -17.63 12.07
CA ARG A 9 -5.82 -18.01 10.66
C ARG A 9 -7.13 -17.58 10.01
N LEU A 10 -8.26 -17.74 10.71
CA LEU A 10 -9.56 -17.29 10.23
C LEU A 10 -9.57 -15.77 9.99
N ASN A 11 -9.06 -15.00 10.95
CA ASN A 11 -8.95 -13.55 10.84
C ASN A 11 -8.05 -13.15 9.65
N GLN A 12 -6.93 -13.82 9.45
CA GLN A 12 -6.03 -13.58 8.31
C GLN A 12 -6.75 -13.82 6.97
N LEU A 13 -7.49 -14.92 6.84
CA LEU A 13 -8.24 -15.24 5.63
C LEU A 13 -9.36 -14.24 5.36
N GLN A 14 -10.09 -13.82 6.40
CA GLN A 14 -11.13 -12.81 6.29
C GLN A 14 -10.55 -11.44 5.91
N THR A 15 -9.44 -11.04 6.50
CA THR A 15 -8.75 -9.79 6.17
C THR A 15 -8.24 -9.81 4.72
N THR A 16 -7.71 -10.93 4.25
CA THR A 16 -7.24 -11.06 2.86
C THR A 16 -8.40 -10.92 1.87
N ASN A 17 -9.54 -11.58 2.12
CA ASN A 17 -10.72 -11.48 1.27
C ASN A 17 -11.30 -10.05 1.26
N ASN A 18 -11.42 -9.43 2.43
CA ASN A 18 -11.86 -8.04 2.55
C ASN A 18 -10.92 -7.07 1.81
N ARG A 19 -9.62 -7.28 1.91
CA ARG A 19 -8.61 -6.47 1.22
C ARG A 19 -8.73 -6.61 -0.29
N THR A 20 -8.85 -7.81 -0.81
CA THR A 20 -8.96 -8.05 -2.26
C THR A 20 -10.21 -7.42 -2.86
N SER A 21 -11.35 -7.50 -2.16
CA SER A 21 -12.61 -6.91 -2.64
C SER A 21 -12.67 -5.38 -2.54
N ASN A 22 -11.93 -4.77 -1.61
CA ASN A 22 -11.98 -3.33 -1.38
C ASN A 22 -10.83 -2.55 -2.03
N LEU A 23 -9.84 -3.24 -2.60
CA LEU A 23 -8.76 -2.61 -3.35
C LEU A 23 -9.01 -2.73 -4.84
N TRP A 24 -8.92 -1.60 -5.54
CA TRP A 24 -8.90 -1.58 -6.99
C TRP A 24 -7.46 -1.52 -7.49
N LYS A 25 -7.15 -2.39 -8.45
CA LYS A 25 -5.89 -2.38 -9.20
C LYS A 25 -6.21 -2.13 -10.66
N PRO A 26 -5.57 -1.13 -11.30
CA PRO A 26 -5.79 -0.91 -12.73
C PRO A 26 -5.36 -2.15 -13.53
N GLN A 27 -6.20 -2.52 -14.50
CA GLN A 27 -5.89 -3.54 -15.49
C GLN A 27 -5.10 -2.93 -16.65
N PRO A 28 -4.36 -3.71 -17.44
CA PRO A 28 -3.70 -3.21 -18.64
C PRO A 28 -4.66 -2.42 -19.55
N GLY A 29 -4.19 -1.28 -20.06
CA GLY A 29 -4.99 -0.38 -20.87
C GLY A 29 -5.58 0.80 -20.09
N LYS A 30 -6.68 1.36 -20.61
CA LYS A 30 -7.31 2.58 -20.09
C LYS A 30 -8.59 2.26 -19.33
N GLN A 31 -8.67 2.75 -18.10
CA GLN A 31 -9.88 2.76 -17.30
C GLN A 31 -10.21 4.18 -16.86
N VAL A 32 -11.46 4.40 -16.50
CA VAL A 32 -11.94 5.68 -16.00
C VAL A 32 -12.43 5.52 -14.59
N ILE A 33 -11.94 6.37 -13.71
CA ILE A 33 -12.33 6.39 -12.31
C ILE A 33 -12.83 7.77 -11.91
N ARG A 34 -13.59 7.81 -10.82
CA ARG A 34 -13.88 9.02 -10.07
C ARG A 34 -13.26 8.89 -8.68
N VAL A 35 -12.40 9.83 -8.30
CA VAL A 35 -11.93 9.98 -6.92
C VAL A 35 -13.06 10.62 -6.10
N LEU A 36 -13.35 10.06 -4.93
CA LEU A 36 -14.39 10.55 -4.04
C LEU A 36 -13.81 11.32 -2.86
N PRO A 37 -14.57 12.25 -2.26
CA PRO A 37 -14.26 12.74 -0.92
C PRO A 37 -14.18 11.57 0.06
N TYR A 38 -13.25 11.64 1.02
CA TYR A 38 -13.06 10.56 1.98
C TYR A 38 -13.78 10.86 3.29
N LYS A 39 -14.65 9.92 3.72
CA LYS A 39 -15.48 10.08 4.91
C LYS A 39 -14.67 10.32 6.19
N HIS A 40 -13.55 9.63 6.32
CA HIS A 40 -12.70 9.65 7.52
C HIS A 40 -11.67 10.79 7.52
N ASN A 41 -11.51 11.49 6.39
CA ASN A 41 -10.70 12.70 6.28
C ASN A 41 -11.33 13.66 5.26
N LYS A 42 -12.08 14.63 5.74
CA LYS A 42 -12.83 15.58 4.88
C LYS A 42 -11.93 16.61 4.18
N ASP A 43 -10.75 16.87 4.76
CA ASP A 43 -9.84 17.88 4.23
C ASP A 43 -8.95 17.34 3.11
N ASN A 44 -8.75 16.02 3.08
CA ASN A 44 -7.89 15.38 2.09
C ASN A 44 -8.39 13.96 1.77
N PRO A 45 -8.80 13.67 0.53
CA PRO A 45 -9.24 12.32 0.13
C PRO A 45 -8.09 11.33 0.00
N PHE A 46 -6.84 11.80 0.04
CA PHE A 46 -5.66 10.97 -0.09
C PHE A 46 -5.13 10.52 1.27
N ILE A 47 -4.89 9.22 1.41
CA ILE A 47 -4.40 8.62 2.65
C ILE A 47 -2.99 8.08 2.38
N GLU A 48 -2.01 8.57 3.11
CA GLU A 48 -0.61 8.14 3.01
C GLU A 48 -0.34 7.06 4.06
N LEU A 49 0.01 5.87 3.59
CA LEU A 49 0.46 4.76 4.43
C LEU A 49 1.85 4.32 4.00
N PHE A 50 2.63 3.87 4.96
CA PHE A 50 3.99 3.39 4.75
C PHE A 50 4.04 1.88 4.91
N PHE A 51 4.81 1.22 4.05
CA PHE A 51 4.90 -0.24 4.00
C PHE A 51 6.33 -0.71 3.80
N HIS A 52 6.67 -1.79 4.47
CA HIS A 52 7.85 -2.60 4.17
C HIS A 52 7.46 -3.66 3.14
N PHE A 53 8.14 -3.68 2.01
CA PHE A 53 7.85 -4.58 0.90
C PHE A 53 8.90 -5.69 0.80
N GLY A 54 8.44 -6.91 0.52
CA GLY A 54 9.30 -8.04 0.21
C GLY A 54 9.99 -8.68 1.42
N LEU A 55 9.63 -8.33 2.64
CA LEU A 55 10.14 -9.02 3.83
C LEU A 55 9.46 -10.38 3.97
N ASN A 56 10.25 -11.46 3.93
CA ASN A 56 9.72 -12.83 3.97
C ASN A 56 8.59 -13.06 2.92
N ASN A 57 8.76 -12.48 1.71
CA ASN A 57 7.79 -12.49 0.61
C ASN A 57 6.42 -11.88 0.95
N LYS A 58 6.35 -11.02 1.97
CA LYS A 58 5.13 -10.34 2.42
C LYS A 58 5.32 -8.83 2.42
N THR A 59 4.20 -8.12 2.58
CA THR A 59 4.16 -6.68 2.76
C THR A 59 3.54 -6.36 4.10
N TYR A 60 4.21 -5.52 4.88
CA TYR A 60 3.79 -5.15 6.23
C TYR A 60 3.50 -3.66 6.30
N LEU A 61 2.39 -3.30 6.95
CA LEU A 61 2.08 -1.91 7.26
C LEU A 61 3.03 -1.43 8.36
N SER A 62 3.71 -0.32 8.08
CA SER A 62 4.63 0.29 9.03
C SER A 62 3.89 1.16 10.04
N PRO A 63 4.17 1.03 11.34
CA PRO A 63 3.63 1.89 12.41
C PRO A 63 3.92 3.37 12.24
N ILE A 64 4.94 3.76 11.47
CA ILE A 64 5.21 5.18 11.17
C ILE A 64 4.04 5.85 10.43
N SER A 65 3.17 5.09 9.75
CA SER A 65 1.91 5.58 9.17
C SER A 65 1.01 6.27 10.22
N PHE A 66 1.19 5.94 11.48
CA PHE A 66 0.42 6.44 12.63
C PHE A 66 1.28 7.19 13.64
N GLY A 67 2.52 7.57 13.25
CA GLY A 67 3.46 8.28 14.11
C GLY A 67 4.01 7.44 15.26
N ARG A 68 4.02 6.11 15.12
CA ARG A 68 4.53 5.18 16.13
C ARG A 68 5.90 4.62 15.75
N PRO A 69 6.71 4.18 16.74
CA PRO A 69 8.01 3.56 16.50
C PRO A 69 7.89 2.30 15.65
N ASP A 70 8.90 2.08 14.81
CA ASP A 70 8.98 0.94 13.90
C ASP A 70 10.37 0.31 14.00
N PRO A 71 10.49 -0.94 14.49
CA PRO A 71 11.78 -1.59 14.70
C PRO A 71 12.55 -1.81 13.40
N ILE A 72 11.84 -2.03 12.28
CA ILE A 72 12.47 -2.26 10.98
C ILE A 72 13.08 -0.96 10.46
N GLU A 73 12.39 0.17 10.64
CA GLU A 73 12.90 1.48 10.25
C GLU A 73 14.08 1.91 11.14
N GLU A 74 13.99 1.68 12.46
CA GLU A 74 15.08 1.95 13.40
C GLU A 74 16.34 1.17 13.02
N PHE A 75 16.20 -0.11 12.68
CA PHE A 75 17.29 -0.94 12.20
C PHE A 75 17.85 -0.44 10.85
N ALA A 76 16.98 -0.08 9.90
CA ALA A 76 17.41 0.49 8.62
C ALA A 76 18.21 1.78 8.81
N GLN A 77 17.80 2.66 9.73
CA GLN A 77 18.55 3.87 10.04
C GLN A 77 19.93 3.57 10.65
N LYS A 78 20.03 2.58 11.53
CA LYS A 78 21.31 2.14 12.08
C LYS A 78 22.26 1.66 10.99
N LEU A 79 21.78 0.80 10.08
CA LEU A 79 22.58 0.32 8.94
C LEU A 79 23.06 1.44 8.01
N LYS A 80 22.26 2.49 7.83
CA LYS A 80 22.68 3.66 7.03
C LYS A 80 23.83 4.44 7.64
N THR A 81 23.93 4.47 8.94
CA THR A 81 24.96 5.22 9.66
C THR A 81 26.27 4.47 9.84
N SER A 82 26.32 3.18 9.54
CA SER A 82 27.51 2.33 9.69
C SER A 82 28.67 2.70 8.75
N GLY A 83 28.36 3.38 7.63
CA GLY A 83 29.35 3.73 6.60
C GLY A 83 29.69 2.59 5.61
N ASN A 84 29.10 1.40 5.79
CA ASN A 84 29.29 0.25 4.92
C ASN A 84 28.31 0.32 3.73
N ARG A 85 28.82 0.14 2.50
CA ARG A 85 27.98 0.18 1.29
C ARG A 85 26.94 -0.93 1.22
N GLU A 86 27.26 -2.12 1.68
CA GLU A 86 26.38 -3.27 1.66
C GLU A 86 25.24 -3.09 2.66
N GLU A 87 25.55 -2.64 3.87
CA GLU A 87 24.55 -2.28 4.89
C GLU A 87 23.65 -1.15 4.43
N TYR A 88 24.20 -0.14 3.76
CA TYR A 88 23.40 0.93 3.16
C TYR A 88 22.40 0.40 2.12
N GLN A 89 22.82 -0.54 1.26
CA GLN A 89 21.92 -1.17 0.30
C GLN A 89 20.85 -2.04 0.97
N MET A 90 21.22 -2.74 2.05
CA MET A 90 20.27 -3.50 2.87
C MET A 90 19.25 -2.57 3.53
N ALA A 91 19.70 -1.50 4.13
CA ALA A 91 18.83 -0.47 4.71
C ALA A 91 17.78 0.03 3.71
N ARG A 92 18.19 0.31 2.46
CA ARG A 92 17.27 0.74 1.40
C ARG A 92 16.20 -0.29 1.01
N LYS A 93 16.46 -1.58 1.21
CA LYS A 93 15.46 -2.64 1.01
C LYS A 93 14.45 -2.69 2.17
N LEU A 94 14.94 -2.40 3.38
CA LEU A 94 14.15 -2.43 4.61
C LEU A 94 13.28 -1.20 4.79
N GLU A 95 13.70 -0.03 4.29
CA GLU A 95 12.97 1.23 4.46
C GLU A 95 11.50 1.13 4.07
N ALA A 96 10.67 1.70 4.92
CA ALA A 96 9.25 1.84 4.62
C ALA A 96 9.03 2.79 3.44
N LYS A 97 8.22 2.35 2.49
CA LYS A 97 7.88 3.12 1.27
C LYS A 97 6.44 3.59 1.32
N MET A 98 6.26 4.87 1.05
CA MET A 98 4.94 5.48 1.00
C MET A 98 4.11 4.93 -0.15
N ARG A 99 2.86 4.62 0.16
CA ARG A 99 1.78 4.38 -0.79
C ARG A 99 0.62 5.30 -0.44
N THR A 100 0.12 5.98 -1.44
CA THR A 100 -1.06 6.83 -1.29
C THR A 100 -2.28 6.06 -1.75
N PHE A 101 -3.37 6.20 -1.02
CA PHE A 101 -4.66 5.59 -1.34
C PHE A 101 -5.72 6.68 -1.52
N ALA A 102 -6.67 6.41 -2.40
CA ALA A 102 -7.85 7.26 -2.56
C ALA A 102 -9.09 6.38 -2.75
N PRO A 103 -10.24 6.77 -2.17
CA PRO A 103 -11.51 6.11 -2.47
C PRO A 103 -11.91 6.45 -3.90
N VAL A 104 -12.26 5.42 -4.67
CA VAL A 104 -12.63 5.56 -6.08
C VAL A 104 -13.86 4.75 -6.45
N ILE A 105 -14.60 5.23 -7.43
CA ILE A 105 -15.56 4.45 -8.21
C ILE A 105 -14.99 4.26 -9.60
N VAL A 106 -15.06 3.05 -10.12
CA VAL A 106 -14.65 2.73 -11.49
C VAL A 106 -15.86 2.86 -12.39
N ARG A 107 -15.74 3.66 -13.45
CA ARG A 107 -16.82 3.87 -14.41
C ARG A 107 -17.09 2.60 -15.20
N GLY A 108 -18.36 2.20 -15.21
CA GLY A 108 -18.82 0.92 -15.76
C GLY A 108 -18.83 -0.24 -14.75
N GLU A 109 -18.34 -0.01 -13.53
CA GLU A 109 -18.35 -0.98 -12.42
C GLU A 109 -18.96 -0.40 -11.15
N GLU A 110 -19.84 0.58 -11.27
CA GLU A 110 -20.43 1.31 -10.15
C GLU A 110 -21.16 0.40 -9.15
N ALA A 111 -21.68 -0.72 -9.63
CA ALA A 111 -22.31 -1.73 -8.77
C ALA A 111 -21.37 -2.37 -7.74
N GLN A 112 -20.05 -2.30 -7.95
CA GLN A 112 -19.05 -2.79 -7.01
C GLN A 112 -18.81 -1.81 -5.85
N GLY A 113 -19.39 -0.61 -5.91
CA GLY A 113 -19.26 0.42 -4.89
C GLY A 113 -17.88 1.06 -4.82
N VAL A 114 -17.61 1.68 -3.66
CA VAL A 114 -16.35 2.39 -3.42
C VAL A 114 -15.24 1.39 -3.11
N ARG A 115 -14.14 1.52 -3.84
CA ARG A 115 -12.90 0.76 -3.61
C ARG A 115 -11.74 1.72 -3.42
N PHE A 116 -10.64 1.26 -2.85
CA PHE A 116 -9.44 2.05 -2.71
C PHE A 116 -8.45 1.76 -3.84
N TRP A 117 -8.01 2.81 -4.50
CA TRP A 117 -6.89 2.75 -5.44
C TRP A 117 -5.60 3.13 -4.74
N GLY A 118 -4.62 2.20 -4.71
CA GLY A 118 -3.29 2.44 -4.17
C GLY A 118 -2.30 2.79 -5.28
N PHE A 119 -1.60 3.92 -5.16
CA PHE A 119 -0.64 4.41 -6.15
C PHE A 119 0.62 4.97 -5.50
N GLY A 120 1.67 5.14 -6.31
CA GLY A 120 2.95 5.66 -5.86
C GLY A 120 3.04 7.18 -5.95
N LYS A 121 4.17 7.71 -5.46
CA LYS A 121 4.46 9.15 -5.35
C LYS A 121 4.27 9.92 -6.68
N THR A 122 4.64 9.35 -7.82
CA THR A 122 4.52 10.02 -9.13
C THR A 122 3.08 10.36 -9.46
N VAL A 123 2.18 9.37 -9.38
CA VAL A 123 0.74 9.58 -9.63
C VAL A 123 0.15 10.55 -8.60
N TYR A 124 0.59 10.45 -7.34
CA TYR A 124 0.15 11.36 -6.28
C TYR A 124 0.51 12.81 -6.61
N GLN A 125 1.76 13.06 -7.00
CA GLN A 125 2.20 14.40 -7.38
C GLN A 125 1.43 14.95 -8.60
N GLU A 126 1.14 14.11 -9.60
CA GLU A 126 0.34 14.50 -10.75
C GLU A 126 -1.10 14.89 -10.33
N LEU A 127 -1.75 14.11 -9.46
CA LEU A 127 -3.09 14.42 -8.94
C LEU A 127 -3.09 15.74 -8.15
N LEU A 128 -2.14 15.92 -7.24
CA LEU A 128 -2.02 17.15 -6.46
C LEU A 128 -1.76 18.36 -7.35
N SER A 129 -0.95 18.23 -8.41
CA SER A 129 -0.68 19.32 -9.35
C SER A 129 -1.94 19.75 -10.09
N VAL A 130 -2.81 18.80 -10.45
CA VAL A 130 -4.09 19.13 -11.11
C VAL A 130 -5.07 19.79 -10.14
N ILE A 131 -5.16 19.30 -8.89
CA ILE A 131 -6.06 19.89 -7.88
C ILE A 131 -5.61 21.31 -7.51
N ALA A 132 -4.30 21.56 -7.48
CA ALA A 132 -3.74 22.87 -7.20
C ALA A 132 -3.93 23.87 -8.36
N ASP A 133 -4.29 23.41 -9.55
CA ASP A 133 -4.57 24.25 -10.72
C ASP A 133 -5.99 24.83 -10.63
N PRO A 134 -6.15 26.18 -10.58
CA PRO A 134 -7.45 26.82 -10.47
C PRO A 134 -8.43 26.47 -11.60
N ASP A 135 -7.94 26.12 -12.79
CA ASP A 135 -8.77 25.76 -13.95
C ASP A 135 -9.48 24.41 -13.78
N TYR A 136 -8.93 23.54 -12.95
CA TYR A 136 -9.53 22.24 -12.65
C TYR A 136 -10.39 22.26 -11.39
N GLY A 137 -9.97 22.98 -10.36
CA GLY A 137 -10.65 23.02 -9.07
C GLY A 137 -10.68 21.66 -8.36
N ASP A 138 -11.66 21.48 -7.47
CA ASP A 138 -11.83 20.22 -6.75
C ASP A 138 -12.35 19.10 -7.66
N ILE A 139 -11.44 18.25 -8.12
CA ILE A 139 -11.78 17.10 -8.96
C ILE A 139 -12.57 16.02 -8.20
N THR A 140 -12.60 16.07 -6.88
CA THR A 140 -13.27 15.09 -6.02
C THR A 140 -14.69 15.49 -5.64
N ASP A 141 -15.11 16.73 -5.95
CA ASP A 141 -16.45 17.22 -5.65
C ASP A 141 -17.54 16.26 -6.14
N ALA A 142 -18.52 15.99 -5.29
CA ALA A 142 -19.51 14.95 -5.54
C ALA A 142 -20.41 15.22 -6.76
N VAL A 143 -20.64 16.50 -7.08
CA VAL A 143 -21.58 16.95 -8.12
C VAL A 143 -20.84 17.50 -9.33
N SER A 144 -19.84 18.34 -9.10
CA SER A 144 -19.10 19.09 -10.14
C SER A 144 -17.65 18.65 -10.31
N GLY A 145 -17.24 17.55 -9.68
CA GLY A 145 -15.90 17.03 -9.82
C GLY A 145 -15.62 16.41 -11.20
N ARG A 146 -14.46 15.83 -11.37
CA ARG A 146 -13.99 15.35 -12.68
C ARG A 146 -13.52 13.91 -12.63
N ASP A 147 -13.79 13.16 -13.68
CA ASP A 147 -13.27 11.80 -13.85
C ASP A 147 -11.77 11.81 -14.21
N VAL A 148 -11.08 10.77 -13.80
CA VAL A 148 -9.67 10.56 -14.09
C VAL A 148 -9.54 9.33 -14.99
N SER A 149 -8.91 9.50 -16.15
CA SER A 149 -8.50 8.40 -17.01
C SER A 149 -7.17 7.86 -16.50
N VAL A 150 -7.13 6.59 -16.13
CA VAL A 150 -5.93 5.88 -15.68
C VAL A 150 -5.51 4.94 -16.79
N GLU A 151 -4.27 5.04 -17.25
CA GLU A 151 -3.66 4.13 -18.22
C GLU A 151 -2.57 3.35 -17.51
N PHE A 152 -2.72 2.03 -17.52
CA PHE A 152 -1.75 1.10 -16.93
C PHE A 152 -1.12 0.28 -18.06
N ILE A 153 0.21 0.30 -18.10
CA ILE A 153 1.03 -0.42 -19.09
C ILE A 153 1.93 -1.37 -18.30
N THR A 154 1.89 -2.64 -18.66
CA THR A 154 2.75 -3.65 -18.01
C THR A 154 4.22 -3.43 -18.33
N ALA A 155 5.11 -4.03 -17.54
CA ALA A 155 6.55 -3.98 -17.81
C ALA A 155 6.89 -4.60 -19.17
N GLU A 156 6.20 -5.68 -19.54
CA GLU A 156 6.36 -6.37 -20.83
C GLU A 156 5.96 -5.47 -22.01
N GLU A 157 4.79 -4.83 -21.93
CA GLU A 157 4.29 -3.93 -22.98
C GLU A 157 5.14 -2.65 -23.14
N SER A 158 5.68 -2.13 -22.03
CA SER A 158 6.51 -0.92 -22.06
C SER A 158 7.98 -1.18 -22.40
N GLY A 159 8.44 -2.43 -22.34
CA GLY A 159 9.86 -2.79 -22.44
C GLY A 159 10.70 -2.28 -21.28
N ALA A 160 10.09 -1.86 -20.17
CA ALA A 160 10.75 -1.33 -18.99
C ALA A 160 10.83 -2.38 -17.88
N SER A 161 11.70 -2.16 -16.88
CA SER A 161 11.82 -3.06 -15.72
C SER A 161 10.59 -3.05 -14.80
N PHE A 162 9.72 -2.04 -14.92
CA PHE A 162 8.56 -1.84 -14.05
C PHE A 162 7.34 -1.38 -14.85
N PRO A 163 6.13 -1.74 -14.41
CA PRO A 163 4.91 -1.25 -15.02
C PRO A 163 4.78 0.27 -14.84
N LYS A 164 4.10 0.92 -15.78
CA LYS A 164 3.87 2.36 -15.75
C LYS A 164 2.38 2.66 -15.59
N THR A 165 2.07 3.57 -14.69
CA THR A 165 0.74 4.16 -14.56
C THR A 165 0.81 5.63 -14.90
N SER A 166 -0.04 6.09 -15.81
CA SER A 166 -0.22 7.50 -16.13
C SER A 166 -1.68 7.90 -15.95
N ILE A 167 -1.91 9.16 -15.64
CA ILE A 167 -3.24 9.70 -15.41
C ILE A 167 -3.53 10.88 -16.32
N ARG A 168 -4.81 11.09 -16.59
CA ARG A 168 -5.32 12.30 -17.24
C ARG A 168 -6.66 12.67 -16.63
N VAL A 169 -6.75 13.83 -16.00
CA VAL A 169 -8.04 14.36 -15.54
C VAL A 169 -8.85 14.83 -16.75
N ARG A 170 -10.13 14.44 -16.80
CA ARG A 170 -11.02 14.82 -17.89
C ARG A 170 -11.51 16.27 -17.69
N PRO A 171 -11.65 17.05 -18.77
CA PRO A 171 -12.07 18.46 -18.66
C PRO A 171 -13.52 18.63 -18.24
N ASN A 172 -14.38 17.65 -18.53
CA ASN A 172 -15.80 17.74 -18.24
C ASN A 172 -16.08 17.46 -16.76
N GLN A 173 -16.89 18.31 -16.16
CA GLN A 173 -17.47 18.09 -14.84
C GLN A 173 -18.69 17.16 -14.97
N ASN A 174 -18.84 16.25 -14.04
CA ASN A 174 -19.98 15.35 -13.95
C ASN A 174 -20.16 14.85 -12.51
N PRO A 175 -21.37 14.47 -12.10
CA PRO A 175 -21.59 13.90 -10.78
C PRO A 175 -20.97 12.51 -10.63
N ILE A 176 -20.74 12.10 -9.39
CA ILE A 176 -20.34 10.72 -9.07
C ILE A 176 -21.41 9.75 -9.58
N VAL A 177 -22.66 9.99 -9.17
CA VAL A 177 -23.89 9.34 -9.64
C VAL A 177 -25.00 10.38 -9.69
N GLU A 178 -26.03 10.15 -10.52
CA GLU A 178 -27.15 11.10 -10.66
C GLU A 178 -28.17 10.98 -9.51
N ASP A 179 -28.35 9.78 -8.98
CA ASP A 179 -29.28 9.51 -7.87
C ASP A 179 -28.68 9.96 -6.54
N LYS A 180 -29.39 10.88 -5.85
CA LYS A 180 -28.94 11.45 -4.57
C LYS A 180 -28.88 10.42 -3.44
N ALA A 181 -29.83 9.49 -3.37
CA ALA A 181 -29.84 8.47 -2.32
C ALA A 181 -28.67 7.50 -2.50
N GLN A 182 -28.37 7.16 -3.75
CA GLN A 182 -27.20 6.35 -4.08
C GLN A 182 -25.90 7.10 -3.76
N LEU A 183 -25.83 8.40 -4.04
CA LEU A 183 -24.67 9.23 -3.70
C LEU A 183 -24.42 9.24 -2.19
N GLU A 184 -25.43 9.51 -1.38
CA GLU A 184 -25.32 9.51 0.07
C GLU A 184 -24.86 8.15 0.58
N ALA A 185 -25.45 7.06 0.07
CA ALA A 185 -25.05 5.71 0.45
C ALA A 185 -23.59 5.39 0.10
N LEU A 186 -23.09 5.85 -1.06
CA LEU A 186 -21.68 5.67 -1.46
C LEU A 186 -20.71 6.46 -0.58
N LEU A 187 -21.09 7.67 -0.16
CA LEU A 187 -20.25 8.52 0.69
C LEU A 187 -20.25 8.05 2.15
N GLU A 188 -21.40 7.59 2.65
CA GLU A 188 -21.53 7.17 4.04
C GLU A 188 -21.00 5.77 4.33
N ASN A 189 -21.07 4.85 3.37
CA ASN A 189 -20.66 3.46 3.54
C ASN A 189 -19.17 3.21 3.20
N GLN A 190 -18.35 4.26 3.08
CA GLN A 190 -16.91 4.11 2.89
C GLN A 190 -16.28 3.43 4.12
N LYS A 191 -15.45 2.44 3.85
CA LYS A 191 -14.64 1.79 4.89
C LYS A 191 -13.45 2.65 5.28
N ASP A 192 -12.87 2.36 6.44
CA ASP A 192 -11.55 2.88 6.76
C ASP A 192 -10.49 2.03 6.04
N ILE A 193 -9.58 2.69 5.32
CA ILE A 193 -8.47 2.01 4.62
C ILE A 193 -7.56 1.27 5.60
N THR A 194 -7.41 1.77 6.81
CA THR A 194 -6.56 1.17 7.84
C THR A 194 -7.08 -0.19 8.30
N GLU A 195 -8.40 -0.41 8.26
CA GLU A 195 -9.01 -1.71 8.57
C GLU A 195 -8.69 -2.80 7.54
N LEU A 196 -8.23 -2.42 6.34
CA LEU A 196 -7.85 -3.37 5.29
C LEU A 196 -6.46 -3.97 5.52
N TYR A 197 -5.68 -3.40 6.41
CA TYR A 197 -4.32 -3.83 6.71
C TYR A 197 -4.21 -4.24 8.17
N GLN A 198 -3.68 -5.43 8.40
CA GLN A 198 -3.34 -5.86 9.76
C GLN A 198 -2.12 -5.07 10.22
N GLU A 199 -2.26 -4.36 11.30
CA GLU A 199 -1.17 -3.75 12.01
C GLU A 199 -0.52 -4.78 12.94
N LEU A 200 0.80 -4.90 12.86
CA LEU A 200 1.60 -5.73 13.75
C LEU A 200 2.12 -4.89 14.91
N SER A 201 2.31 -5.51 16.06
CA SER A 201 2.99 -4.89 17.20
C SER A 201 4.48 -4.69 16.90
N TYR A 202 5.12 -3.86 17.72
CA TYR A 202 6.58 -3.65 17.64
C TYR A 202 7.34 -4.98 17.76
N GLU A 203 6.94 -5.85 18.69
CA GLU A 203 7.53 -7.16 18.91
C GLU A 203 7.35 -8.09 17.71
N GLU A 204 6.13 -8.15 17.15
CA GLU A 204 5.84 -8.96 15.96
C GLU A 204 6.65 -8.49 14.73
N LEU A 205 6.87 -7.17 14.58
CA LEU A 205 7.72 -6.64 13.51
C LEU A 205 9.21 -6.93 13.75
N THR A 206 9.64 -6.96 15.00
CA THR A 206 11.00 -7.38 15.38
C THR A 206 11.23 -8.85 15.00
N ASP A 207 10.26 -9.72 15.27
CA ASP A 207 10.31 -11.14 14.88
C ASP A 207 10.35 -11.31 13.35
N VAL A 208 9.57 -10.50 12.61
CA VAL A 208 9.61 -10.48 11.14
C VAL A 208 11.00 -10.10 10.63
N LEU A 209 11.61 -9.09 11.22
CA LEU A 209 12.96 -8.63 10.87
C LEU A 209 14.01 -9.71 11.18
N ASN A 210 13.94 -10.31 12.37
CA ASN A 210 14.84 -11.39 12.77
C ASN A 210 14.76 -12.60 11.81
N THR A 211 13.55 -13.03 11.46
CA THR A 211 13.32 -14.10 10.47
C THR A 211 13.88 -13.75 9.09
N TRP A 212 13.82 -12.47 8.70
CA TRP A 212 14.37 -12.02 7.42
C TRP A 212 15.91 -12.01 7.41
N LEU A 213 16.53 -11.66 8.55
CA LEU A 213 17.99 -11.71 8.74
C LEU A 213 18.54 -13.12 8.83
N ASN A 214 17.79 -14.04 9.45
CA ASN A 214 18.19 -15.42 9.72
C ASN A 214 17.23 -16.43 9.05
N PRO A 215 17.22 -16.56 7.72
CA PRO A 215 16.27 -17.41 7.01
C PRO A 215 16.47 -18.91 7.30
N ASP A 216 17.64 -19.32 7.76
CA ASP A 216 17.97 -20.73 8.06
C ASP A 216 17.34 -21.21 9.38
N ASP A 217 17.00 -20.30 10.32
CA ASP A 217 16.31 -20.64 11.57
C ASP A 217 14.78 -20.76 11.41
N ALA A 218 14.24 -20.36 10.27
CA ALA A 218 12.81 -20.33 9.97
C ALA A 218 12.24 -21.65 9.40
N SER A 219 12.97 -22.76 9.45
CA SER A 219 12.51 -24.05 8.90
C SER A 219 11.59 -24.79 9.87
N THR A 220 10.42 -24.23 10.16
CA THR A 220 9.21 -24.99 10.53
C THR A 220 7.97 -24.13 10.24
N ASP A 221 7.16 -24.66 9.31
CA ASP A 221 5.77 -24.33 8.97
C ASP A 221 5.46 -23.37 7.83
N GLU A 222 4.87 -24.05 6.83
CA GLU A 222 3.89 -23.62 5.83
C GLU A 222 4.36 -22.83 4.58
N LYS A 223 4.52 -23.62 3.53
CA LYS A 223 4.32 -23.20 2.14
C LYS A 223 2.86 -22.76 1.95
N THR A 224 2.63 -21.52 1.60
CA THR A 224 1.41 -21.11 0.93
C THR A 224 1.76 -20.17 -0.23
N GLU A 225 1.55 -20.69 -1.41
CA GLU A 225 1.66 -19.99 -2.69
C GLU A 225 0.67 -18.82 -2.73
N THR A 226 1.16 -17.65 -3.04
CA THR A 226 0.39 -16.62 -3.73
C THR A 226 1.37 -15.89 -4.64
N GLU A 227 1.25 -16.14 -5.93
CA GLU A 227 2.03 -15.52 -6.99
C GLU A 227 1.84 -14.00 -6.97
N VAL A 228 2.90 -13.28 -6.69
CA VAL A 228 3.13 -11.92 -7.17
C VAL A 228 4.60 -11.84 -7.53
N SER A 229 4.84 -11.77 -8.82
CA SER A 229 6.08 -11.45 -9.55
C SER A 229 7.35 -11.37 -8.68
N SER A 230 8.15 -12.42 -8.76
CA SER A 230 9.43 -12.60 -8.10
C SER A 230 10.48 -11.67 -8.71
N VAL A 231 10.92 -10.70 -7.92
CA VAL A 231 12.32 -10.29 -7.98
C VAL A 231 13.00 -11.09 -6.88
N VAL A 232 13.79 -12.06 -7.28
CA VAL A 232 14.62 -12.90 -6.41
C VAL A 232 15.49 -11.98 -5.57
N ALA A 233 15.20 -11.87 -4.29
CA ALA A 233 16.10 -11.25 -3.34
C ALA A 233 17.12 -12.32 -2.92
N GLU A 234 18.33 -12.25 -3.48
CA GLU A 234 19.49 -12.92 -2.88
C GLU A 234 19.62 -12.40 -1.44
N SER A 235 19.45 -13.31 -0.49
CA SER A 235 19.78 -13.07 0.91
C SER A 235 21.30 -13.00 1.04
N ALA A 236 21.85 -11.80 1.01
CA ALA A 236 23.24 -11.59 1.38
C ALA A 236 23.34 -11.73 2.90
N LYS A 237 23.94 -12.79 3.39
CA LYS A 237 24.39 -12.91 4.78
C LYS A 237 25.47 -11.86 5.00
N VAL A 238 25.14 -10.78 5.68
CA VAL A 238 26.10 -9.82 6.19
C VAL A 238 26.24 -10.12 7.67
N GLU A 239 27.36 -10.72 8.06
CA GLU A 239 27.67 -11.06 9.48
C GLU A 239 27.54 -9.83 10.39
N ASP A 240 27.79 -8.65 9.88
CA ASP A 240 27.68 -7.36 10.58
C ASP A 240 26.22 -6.96 10.87
N ALA A 241 25.26 -7.35 10.03
CA ALA A 241 23.85 -7.01 10.23
C ALA A 241 23.23 -7.77 11.40
N SER A 242 23.64 -9.01 11.64
CA SER A 242 23.21 -9.78 12.81
C SER A 242 23.71 -9.14 14.11
N ALA A 243 24.98 -8.70 14.13
CA ALA A 243 25.53 -7.99 15.27
C ALA A 243 24.81 -6.64 15.55
N ALA A 244 24.44 -5.93 14.49
CA ALA A 244 23.68 -4.68 14.61
C ALA A 244 22.26 -4.91 15.14
N PHE A 245 21.63 -6.04 14.78
CA PHE A 245 20.34 -6.46 15.29
C PHE A 245 20.42 -6.78 16.79
N ASP A 246 21.40 -7.60 17.20
CA ASP A 246 21.58 -7.99 18.60
C ASP A 246 21.85 -6.78 19.51
N GLU A 247 22.60 -5.81 19.02
CA GLU A 247 22.86 -4.56 19.77
C GLU A 247 21.59 -3.72 20.00
N LEU A 248 20.62 -3.75 19.08
CA LEU A 248 19.38 -3.00 19.20
C LEU A 248 18.31 -3.71 20.04
N PHE A 249 18.17 -5.03 19.86
CA PHE A 249 16.97 -5.74 20.34
C PHE A 249 17.25 -6.80 21.42
N ASN A 250 18.49 -7.27 21.58
CA ASN A 250 18.86 -8.36 22.51
C ASN A 250 19.73 -7.90 23.70
N LYS A 251 19.57 -6.63 24.12
CA LYS A 251 20.23 -6.11 25.33
C LYS A 251 19.47 -6.44 26.59
#